data_fede05fdb126a17180b0946d6213268b
#
_entry.id   fede05fdb126a17180b0946d6213268b
#
_cell.length_a   1.000
_cell.length_b   1.000
_cell.length_c   1.000
_cell.angle_alpha   90.00
_cell.angle_beta   90.00
_cell.angle_gamma   90.00
#
_symmetry.space_group_name_H-M   'P 1'
#
loop_
_entity.id
_entity.type
_entity.pdbx_description
1 polymer ?
#
loop_
_entity_poly.entity_id
_entity_poly.type
_entity_poly.pdbx_seq_one_letter_code
_entity_poly.pdbx_strand_id
1 'polypeptide(L)'
;MKHISYARDKFIPTNEVNLNVIDNFLSIVRGYQVFTFLKTVNKGKPVFLDYHLDRVLGNAKSMNMIVRQSKEEIKSLVQDTLNQNRFDEIECNIMILLAGTSPIDSSALITDMPVDLFIIITPAKLYSSKSYERGISLGLFEYERPDGELKTPFTYFGGLKAQHAVVREANYDEALY
;
A
#
# COMPACT_ATOMS: atom_id res chain seq x y z
N MET A 1 3.67 19.18 -9.54
CA MET A 1 3.59 18.19 -10.64
C MET A 1 2.49 17.20 -10.32
N LYS A 2 1.64 16.82 -11.27
CA LYS A 2 0.64 15.76 -11.05
C LYS A 2 1.32 14.43 -11.34
N HIS A 3 1.40 13.55 -10.35
CA HIS A 3 1.87 12.18 -10.55
C HIS A 3 0.80 11.36 -11.27
N ILE A 4 1.26 10.38 -12.04
CA ILE A 4 0.43 9.39 -12.74
C ILE A 4 0.52 8.07 -11.97
N SER A 5 -0.61 7.44 -11.79
CA SER A 5 -0.77 6.11 -11.19
C SER A 5 -1.46 5.17 -12.17
N TYR A 6 -1.30 3.87 -11.96
CA TYR A 6 -2.07 2.86 -12.67
C TYR A 6 -3.24 2.41 -11.79
N ALA A 7 -4.42 2.35 -12.36
CA ALA A 7 -5.63 1.92 -11.67
C ALA A 7 -6.61 1.27 -12.66
N ARG A 8 -6.97 0.01 -12.41
CA ARG A 8 -7.98 -0.71 -13.23
C ARG A 8 -7.73 -0.58 -14.72
N ASP A 9 -6.56 -1.05 -15.17
CA ASP A 9 -6.11 -1.10 -16.56
C ASP A 9 -5.93 0.28 -17.26
N LYS A 10 -5.77 1.37 -16.47
CA LYS A 10 -5.56 2.72 -16.98
C LYS A 10 -4.47 3.47 -16.21
N PHE A 11 -3.73 4.31 -16.94
CA PHE A 11 -2.87 5.33 -16.34
C PHE A 11 -3.67 6.61 -16.14
N ILE A 12 -3.79 7.07 -14.90
CA ILE A 12 -4.59 8.24 -14.53
C ILE A 12 -3.83 9.15 -13.55
N PRO A 13 -4.18 10.42 -13.45
CA PRO A 13 -3.63 11.27 -12.41
C PRO A 13 -3.87 10.69 -11.01
N THR A 14 -2.83 10.69 -10.17
CA THR A 14 -2.89 10.07 -8.84
C THR A 14 -4.05 10.58 -7.98
N ASN A 15 -4.40 11.84 -8.11
CA ASN A 15 -5.53 12.46 -7.39
C ASN A 15 -6.91 12.02 -7.92
N GLU A 16 -6.97 11.28 -9.01
CA GLU A 16 -8.20 10.71 -9.59
C GLU A 16 -8.36 9.23 -9.24
N VAL A 17 -7.31 8.61 -8.64
CA VAL A 17 -7.41 7.23 -8.15
C VAL A 17 -8.44 7.14 -7.03
N ASN A 18 -9.41 6.26 -7.19
CA ASN A 18 -10.49 6.03 -6.23
C ASN A 18 -10.87 4.55 -6.13
N LEU A 19 -11.44 4.17 -5.00
CA LEU A 19 -12.17 2.94 -4.81
C LEU A 19 -13.67 3.25 -4.80
N ASN A 20 -14.42 2.57 -5.64
CA ASN A 20 -15.88 2.68 -5.63
C ASN A 20 -16.45 1.86 -4.47
N VAL A 21 -17.24 2.48 -3.61
CA VAL A 21 -17.82 1.81 -2.42
C VAL A 21 -18.66 0.60 -2.82
N ILE A 22 -19.36 0.66 -3.93
CA ILE A 22 -20.22 -0.43 -4.38
C ILE A 22 -19.38 -1.55 -5.03
N ASP A 23 -18.58 -1.20 -6.04
CA ASP A 23 -17.78 -2.17 -6.80
C ASP A 23 -16.72 -2.85 -5.93
N ASN A 24 -16.15 -2.12 -4.94
CA ASN A 24 -15.14 -2.60 -4.01
C ASN A 24 -15.69 -2.79 -2.58
N PHE A 25 -16.98 -3.14 -2.43
CA PHE A 25 -17.61 -3.27 -1.11
C PHE A 25 -16.86 -4.25 -0.19
N LEU A 26 -16.48 -5.42 -0.69
CA LEU A 26 -15.71 -6.39 0.09
C LEU A 26 -14.36 -5.81 0.53
N SER A 27 -13.71 -5.05 -0.33
CA SER A 27 -12.44 -4.38 0.00
C SER A 27 -12.61 -3.31 1.09
N ILE A 28 -13.58 -2.42 0.92
CA ILE A 28 -13.76 -1.25 1.79
C ILE A 28 -14.40 -1.64 3.12
N VAL A 29 -15.46 -2.47 3.09
CA VAL A 29 -16.28 -2.77 4.27
C VAL A 29 -15.81 -4.03 4.99
N ARG A 30 -15.28 -5.00 4.26
CA ARG A 30 -14.80 -6.29 4.79
C ARG A 30 -13.29 -6.41 4.80
N GLY A 31 -12.56 -5.43 4.21
CA GLY A 31 -11.10 -5.38 4.13
C GLY A 31 -10.46 -6.47 3.28
N TYR A 32 -11.20 -7.01 2.33
CA TYR A 32 -10.69 -7.99 1.38
C TYR A 32 -9.72 -7.30 0.41
N GLN A 33 -8.56 -6.93 0.96
CA GLN A 33 -7.50 -6.24 0.23
C GLN A 33 -6.14 -6.49 0.87
N VAL A 34 -5.10 -6.51 0.04
CA VAL A 34 -3.71 -6.59 0.46
C VAL A 34 -2.90 -5.55 -0.27
N PHE A 35 -1.83 -5.07 0.35
CA PHE A 35 -0.98 -4.08 -0.28
C PHE A 35 0.48 -4.24 0.11
N THR A 36 1.33 -3.60 -0.67
CA THR A 36 2.72 -3.41 -0.31
C THR A 36 3.13 -1.97 -0.56
N PHE A 37 4.17 -1.53 0.12
CA PHE A 37 4.65 -0.15 0.04
C PHE A 37 6.17 -0.14 -0.05
N LEU A 38 6.70 0.52 -1.05
CA LEU A 38 8.13 0.65 -1.28
C LEU A 38 8.47 2.06 -1.76
N LYS A 39 9.75 2.38 -1.75
CA LYS A 39 10.27 3.66 -2.22
C LYS A 39 11.11 3.49 -3.47
N THR A 40 11.28 4.57 -4.21
CA THR A 40 12.33 4.67 -5.22
C THR A 40 13.60 5.29 -4.61
N VAL A 41 14.71 5.03 -5.27
CA VAL A 41 16.02 5.65 -5.02
C VAL A 41 16.72 5.90 -6.36
N ASN A 42 17.72 6.74 -6.37
CA ASN A 42 18.56 6.97 -7.55
C ASN A 42 17.74 7.27 -8.83
N LYS A 43 16.86 8.25 -8.75
CA LYS A 43 16.00 8.72 -9.86
C LYS A 43 15.00 7.67 -10.33
N GLY A 44 14.19 7.20 -9.42
CA GLY A 44 13.03 6.38 -9.73
C GLY A 44 13.28 4.86 -9.78
N LYS A 45 14.40 4.37 -9.26
CA LYS A 45 14.63 2.92 -9.15
C LYS A 45 13.88 2.35 -7.94
N PRO A 46 12.93 1.42 -8.13
CA PRO A 46 12.20 0.83 -6.99
C PRO A 46 13.11 -0.08 -6.16
N VAL A 47 13.05 0.10 -4.84
CA VAL A 47 13.87 -0.68 -3.88
C VAL A 47 13.20 -2.02 -3.61
N PHE A 48 13.93 -3.12 -3.81
CA PHE A 48 13.49 -4.50 -3.52
C PHE A 48 12.13 -4.88 -4.14
N LEU A 49 11.85 -4.42 -5.36
CA LEU A 49 10.54 -4.64 -6.01
C LEU A 49 10.14 -6.12 -6.04
N ASP A 50 11.06 -7.04 -6.34
CA ASP A 50 10.75 -8.47 -6.42
C ASP A 50 10.26 -9.04 -5.08
N TYR A 51 10.87 -8.66 -3.95
CA TYR A 51 10.42 -9.03 -2.60
C TYR A 51 9.03 -8.46 -2.27
N HIS A 52 8.78 -7.22 -2.69
CA HIS A 52 7.47 -6.59 -2.49
C HIS A 52 6.38 -7.29 -3.30
N LEU A 53 6.68 -7.71 -4.52
CA LEU A 53 5.75 -8.46 -5.37
C LEU A 53 5.50 -9.86 -4.80
N ASP A 54 6.54 -10.59 -4.38
CA ASP A 54 6.39 -11.90 -3.75
C ASP A 54 5.50 -11.81 -2.50
N ARG A 55 5.69 -10.78 -1.66
CA ARG A 55 4.88 -10.57 -0.47
C ARG A 55 3.42 -10.27 -0.80
N VAL A 56 3.15 -9.32 -1.71
CA VAL A 56 1.76 -8.93 -2.01
C VAL A 56 0.99 -10.07 -2.69
N LEU A 57 1.64 -10.82 -3.59
CA LEU A 57 1.03 -11.98 -4.24
C LEU A 57 0.88 -13.16 -3.27
N GLY A 58 1.83 -13.38 -2.38
CA GLY A 58 1.74 -14.36 -1.29
C GLY A 58 0.57 -14.05 -0.35
N ASN A 59 0.42 -12.79 0.05
CA ASN A 59 -0.73 -12.36 0.87
C ASN A 59 -2.06 -12.51 0.13
N ALA A 60 -2.11 -12.17 -1.17
CA ALA A 60 -3.30 -12.37 -1.99
C ALA A 60 -3.69 -13.86 -2.06
N LYS A 61 -2.71 -14.75 -2.25
CA LYS A 61 -2.91 -16.20 -2.23
C LYS A 61 -3.46 -16.69 -0.88
N SER A 62 -2.91 -16.22 0.24
CA SER A 62 -3.38 -16.59 1.59
C SER A 62 -4.82 -16.14 1.84
N MET A 63 -5.28 -15.08 1.18
CA MET A 63 -6.66 -14.60 1.23
C MET A 63 -7.55 -15.15 0.09
N ASN A 64 -7.09 -16.14 -0.67
CA ASN A 64 -7.79 -16.72 -1.83
C ASN A 64 -8.24 -15.66 -2.88
N MET A 65 -7.44 -14.63 -3.07
CA MET A 65 -7.72 -13.59 -4.07
C MET A 65 -7.35 -14.06 -5.47
N ILE A 66 -8.20 -13.79 -6.44
CA ILE A 66 -7.96 -14.07 -7.86
C ILE A 66 -7.25 -12.86 -8.47
N VAL A 67 -5.94 -12.96 -8.66
CA VAL A 67 -5.12 -11.94 -9.33
C VAL A 67 -4.97 -12.33 -10.80
N ARG A 68 -5.35 -11.44 -11.73
CA ARG A 68 -5.26 -11.71 -13.18
C ARG A 68 -3.83 -11.66 -13.69
N GLN A 69 -3.06 -10.71 -13.17
CA GLN A 69 -1.73 -10.41 -13.65
C GLN A 69 -0.70 -11.34 -12.99
N SER A 70 0.24 -11.82 -13.76
CA SER A 70 1.45 -12.48 -13.27
C SER A 70 2.38 -11.48 -12.56
N LYS A 71 3.34 -11.98 -11.80
CA LYS A 71 4.37 -11.16 -11.15
C LYS A 71 5.10 -10.28 -12.16
N GLU A 72 5.46 -10.84 -13.33
CA GLU A 72 6.21 -10.17 -14.39
C GLU A 72 5.37 -9.06 -15.04
N GLU A 73 4.08 -9.28 -15.23
CA GLU A 73 3.16 -8.25 -15.73
C GLU A 73 3.02 -7.10 -14.73
N ILE A 74 2.87 -7.39 -13.43
CA ILE A 74 2.81 -6.34 -12.41
C ILE A 74 4.14 -5.57 -12.36
N LYS A 75 5.27 -6.26 -12.49
CA LYS A 75 6.60 -5.63 -12.54
C LYS A 75 6.73 -4.68 -13.72
N SER A 76 6.27 -5.10 -14.91
CA SER A 76 6.23 -4.25 -16.10
C SER A 76 5.32 -3.03 -15.88
N LEU A 77 4.12 -3.22 -15.35
CA LEU A 77 3.18 -2.13 -15.04
C LEU A 77 3.76 -1.13 -14.03
N VAL A 78 4.51 -1.59 -13.03
CA VAL A 78 5.23 -0.69 -12.11
C VAL A 78 6.24 0.16 -12.89
N GLN A 79 7.04 -0.46 -13.77
CA GLN A 79 8.02 0.28 -14.57
C GLN A 79 7.34 1.26 -15.52
N ASP A 80 6.25 0.86 -16.19
CA ASP A 80 5.49 1.73 -17.08
C ASP A 80 4.86 2.90 -16.31
N THR A 81 4.34 2.65 -15.10
CA THR A 81 3.83 3.71 -14.23
C THR A 81 4.93 4.70 -13.85
N LEU A 82 6.11 4.19 -13.53
CA LEU A 82 7.27 5.03 -13.23
C LEU A 82 7.69 5.87 -14.45
N ASN A 83 7.70 5.29 -15.65
CA ASN A 83 8.05 5.98 -16.88
C ASN A 83 7.09 7.14 -17.24
N GLN A 84 5.83 7.09 -16.77
CA GLN A 84 4.87 8.20 -16.91
C GLN A 84 5.19 9.38 -15.99
N ASN A 85 6.11 9.21 -15.05
CA ASN A 85 6.46 10.21 -14.06
C ASN A 85 7.88 10.75 -14.28
N ARG A 86 8.13 11.97 -13.83
CA ARG A 86 9.46 12.57 -13.84
C ARG A 86 10.03 12.56 -12.43
N PHE A 87 11.21 11.95 -12.27
CA PHE A 87 11.91 11.81 -10.98
C PHE A 87 13.18 12.66 -10.92
N ASP A 88 13.18 13.81 -11.60
CA ASP A 88 14.37 14.65 -11.72
C ASP A 88 14.81 15.26 -10.38
N GLU A 89 13.87 15.42 -9.45
CA GLU A 89 14.09 16.12 -8.17
C GLU A 89 13.60 15.39 -6.91
N ILE A 90 12.65 14.46 -7.03
CA ILE A 90 11.97 13.87 -5.87
C ILE A 90 11.78 12.36 -6.05
N GLU A 91 12.25 11.58 -5.09
CA GLU A 91 11.92 10.15 -5.01
C GLU A 91 10.44 9.94 -4.67
N CYS A 92 9.91 8.79 -5.04
CA CYS A 92 8.51 8.46 -4.86
C CYS A 92 8.29 7.27 -3.94
N ASN A 93 7.13 7.25 -3.31
CA ASN A 93 6.55 6.06 -2.75
C ASN A 93 5.72 5.36 -3.82
N ILE A 94 5.78 4.05 -3.85
CA ILE A 94 4.97 3.17 -4.67
C ILE A 94 4.12 2.32 -3.74
N MET A 95 2.81 2.40 -3.87
CA MET A 95 1.89 1.48 -3.21
C MET A 95 1.29 0.57 -4.29
N ILE A 96 1.45 -0.75 -4.13
CA ILE A 96 0.77 -1.76 -4.94
C ILE A 96 -0.36 -2.31 -4.09
N LEU A 97 -1.59 -2.11 -4.53
CA LEU A 97 -2.81 -2.52 -3.83
C LEU A 97 -3.60 -3.48 -4.72
N LEU A 98 -3.97 -4.62 -4.16
CA LEU A 98 -4.94 -5.56 -4.71
C LEU A 98 -6.23 -5.43 -3.89
N ALA A 99 -7.26 -4.88 -4.51
CA ALA A 99 -8.53 -4.60 -3.88
C ALA A 99 -9.62 -5.54 -4.41
N GLY A 100 -10.27 -6.27 -3.51
CA GLY A 100 -11.36 -7.18 -3.86
C GLY A 100 -12.53 -6.44 -4.47
N THR A 101 -13.08 -7.01 -5.53
CA THR A 101 -14.30 -6.57 -6.18
C THR A 101 -15.47 -7.43 -5.75
N SER A 102 -16.67 -6.88 -5.76
CA SER A 102 -17.88 -7.62 -5.42
C SER A 102 -19.08 -7.10 -6.20
N PRO A 103 -20.00 -7.96 -6.60
CA PRO A 103 -21.29 -7.51 -7.14
C PRO A 103 -22.10 -6.78 -6.04
N ILE A 104 -22.91 -5.82 -6.46
CA ILE A 104 -23.68 -4.93 -5.57
C ILE A 104 -24.59 -5.70 -4.62
N ASP A 105 -25.20 -6.78 -5.09
CA ASP A 105 -26.18 -7.61 -4.38
C ASP A 105 -25.53 -8.72 -3.55
N SER A 106 -24.21 -8.80 -3.52
CA SER A 106 -23.49 -9.85 -2.82
C SER A 106 -23.48 -9.63 -1.33
N SER A 107 -24.16 -10.46 -0.58
CA SER A 107 -23.97 -10.61 0.88
C SER A 107 -22.81 -11.54 1.23
N ALA A 108 -22.16 -12.12 0.24
CA ALA A 108 -21.05 -13.06 0.42
C ALA A 108 -19.83 -12.41 1.06
N LEU A 109 -19.14 -13.18 1.89
CA LEU A 109 -17.83 -12.78 2.46
C LEU A 109 -16.66 -13.10 1.52
N ILE A 110 -16.94 -13.87 0.47
CA ILE A 110 -15.98 -14.29 -0.55
C ILE A 110 -16.53 -13.98 -1.93
N THR A 111 -15.66 -13.83 -2.92
CA THR A 111 -16.03 -13.57 -4.31
C THR A 111 -15.15 -14.37 -5.25
N ASP A 112 -15.73 -14.81 -6.36
CA ASP A 112 -15.01 -15.41 -7.49
C ASP A 112 -14.58 -14.35 -8.52
N MET A 113 -14.77 -13.07 -8.19
CA MET A 113 -14.36 -11.97 -9.05
C MET A 113 -12.85 -11.68 -8.86
N PRO A 114 -12.15 -11.42 -9.96
CA PRO A 114 -10.76 -10.99 -9.87
C PRO A 114 -10.65 -9.65 -9.14
N VAL A 115 -9.52 -9.45 -8.43
CA VAL A 115 -9.23 -8.19 -7.74
C VAL A 115 -8.85 -7.08 -8.71
N ASP A 116 -9.12 -5.84 -8.32
CA ASP A 116 -8.58 -4.66 -8.98
C ASP A 116 -7.13 -4.42 -8.55
N LEU A 117 -6.25 -4.16 -9.52
CA LEU A 117 -4.87 -3.76 -9.30
C LEU A 117 -4.72 -2.25 -9.36
N PHE A 118 -4.05 -1.70 -8.34
CA PHE A 118 -3.64 -0.31 -8.30
C PHE A 118 -2.13 -0.21 -8.04
N ILE A 119 -1.44 0.67 -8.78
CA ILE A 119 -0.06 1.05 -8.54
C ILE A 119 -0.06 2.57 -8.35
N ILE A 120 0.02 3.00 -7.09
CA ILE A 120 -0.19 4.39 -6.71
C ILE A 120 1.16 5.05 -6.43
N ILE A 121 1.44 6.14 -7.13
CA ILE A 121 2.67 6.92 -6.99
C ILE A 121 2.39 8.18 -6.19
N THR A 122 3.16 8.40 -5.15
CA THR A 122 3.12 9.63 -4.35
C THR A 122 4.54 10.13 -4.06
N PRO A 123 4.76 11.43 -3.84
CA PRO A 123 6.06 11.94 -3.43
C PRO A 123 6.56 11.24 -2.15
N ALA A 124 7.83 10.85 -2.12
CA ALA A 124 8.42 10.30 -0.91
C ALA A 124 8.74 11.43 0.08
N LYS A 125 8.21 11.32 1.30
CA LYS A 125 8.66 12.16 2.40
C LYS A 125 9.96 11.56 2.97
N LEU A 126 11.04 12.30 2.83
CA LEU A 126 12.32 11.94 3.44
C LEU A 126 12.40 12.49 4.86
N TYR A 127 13.06 11.76 5.75
CA TYR A 127 13.40 12.29 7.05
C TYR A 127 14.47 13.40 6.91
N SER A 128 14.46 14.35 7.83
CA SER A 128 15.46 15.40 7.83
C SER A 128 16.86 14.85 8.17
N SER A 129 17.92 15.53 7.72
CA SER A 129 19.29 15.18 8.13
C SER A 129 19.44 15.15 9.67
N LYS A 130 18.75 16.05 10.37
CA LYS A 130 18.71 16.06 11.84
C LYS A 130 18.15 14.78 12.44
N SER A 131 17.16 14.14 11.80
CA SER A 131 16.61 12.87 12.28
C SER A 131 17.63 11.73 12.14
N TYR A 132 18.45 11.75 11.10
CA TYR A 132 19.55 10.78 10.95
C TYR A 132 20.69 11.01 11.93
N GLU A 133 20.99 12.26 12.30
CA GLU A 133 22.05 12.60 13.26
C GLU A 133 21.66 12.34 14.71
N ARG A 134 20.43 12.67 15.09
CA ARG A 134 19.94 12.60 16.47
C ARG A 134 19.22 11.29 16.81
N GLY A 135 18.82 10.54 15.80
CA GLY A 135 17.85 9.48 15.95
C GLY A 135 16.42 10.01 16.15
N ILE A 136 15.53 9.14 16.53
CA ILE A 136 14.14 9.42 16.91
C ILE A 136 13.82 8.77 18.24
N SER A 137 12.92 9.36 19.00
CA SER A 137 12.42 8.79 20.25
C SER A 137 11.27 7.81 19.94
N LEU A 138 11.35 6.61 20.54
CA LEU A 138 10.34 5.58 20.39
C LEU A 138 9.61 5.34 21.71
N GLY A 139 8.28 5.40 21.69
CA GLY A 139 7.46 4.97 22.81
C GLY A 139 6.94 3.55 22.60
N LEU A 140 6.89 2.76 23.66
CA LEU A 140 6.38 1.39 23.60
C LEU A 140 4.87 1.38 23.79
N PHE A 141 4.19 0.55 22.99
CA PHE A 141 2.77 0.29 23.10
C PHE A 141 2.51 -1.22 23.04
N GLU A 142 1.95 -1.77 24.10
CA GLU A 142 1.67 -3.20 24.18
C GLU A 142 0.48 -3.55 23.28
N TYR A 143 0.79 -4.19 22.16
CA TYR A 143 -0.20 -4.65 21.19
C TYR A 143 0.37 -5.75 20.31
N GLU A 144 -0.35 -6.86 20.22
CA GLU A 144 -0.06 -7.92 19.26
C GLU A 144 -0.96 -7.75 18.02
N ARG A 145 -0.33 -7.68 16.86
CA ARG A 145 -1.03 -7.49 15.60
C ARG A 145 -1.66 -8.80 15.12
N PRO A 146 -3.01 -8.87 14.99
CA PRO A 146 -3.66 -10.03 14.39
C PRO A 146 -3.09 -10.30 12.99
N ASP A 147 -2.92 -11.55 12.63
CA ASP A 147 -2.41 -11.97 11.31
C ASP A 147 -1.18 -11.17 10.87
N GLY A 148 -0.20 -11.05 11.76
CA GLY A 148 0.98 -10.18 11.58
C GLY A 148 1.77 -10.43 10.29
N GLU A 149 1.63 -11.60 9.69
CA GLU A 149 2.23 -11.97 8.40
C GLU A 149 1.51 -11.33 7.21
N LEU A 150 0.22 -11.00 7.35
CA LEU A 150 -0.57 -10.37 6.29
C LEU A 150 -0.39 -8.85 6.31
N LYS A 151 -0.09 -8.28 5.16
CA LYS A 151 -0.09 -6.83 4.99
C LYS A 151 -1.43 -6.38 4.40
N THR A 152 -2.39 -6.22 5.29
CA THR A 152 -3.75 -5.74 4.99
C THR A 152 -4.10 -4.55 5.89
N PRO A 153 -5.00 -3.64 5.49
CA PRO A 153 -5.40 -2.49 6.31
C PRO A 153 -5.92 -2.83 7.70
N PHE A 154 -6.53 -3.99 7.90
CA PHE A 154 -7.01 -4.42 9.22
C PHE A 154 -5.93 -4.50 10.28
N THR A 155 -4.72 -4.86 9.91
CA THR A 155 -3.61 -4.97 10.84
C THR A 155 -3.10 -3.61 11.34
N TYR A 156 -3.59 -2.50 10.77
CA TYR A 156 -3.17 -1.14 11.14
C TYR A 156 -3.98 -0.51 12.27
N PHE A 157 -5.10 -1.12 12.69
CA PHE A 157 -5.94 -0.55 13.75
C PHE A 157 -5.18 -0.37 15.07
N GLY A 158 -4.40 -1.37 15.48
CA GLY A 158 -3.53 -1.25 16.65
C GLY A 158 -2.46 -0.19 16.49
N GLY A 159 -1.88 -0.07 15.28
CA GLY A 159 -0.92 0.98 14.96
C GLY A 159 -1.51 2.38 15.09
N LEU A 160 -2.77 2.59 14.68
CA LEU A 160 -3.45 3.88 14.88
C LEU A 160 -3.65 4.19 16.37
N LYS A 161 -4.00 3.20 17.20
CA LYS A 161 -4.08 3.37 18.66
C LYS A 161 -2.72 3.69 19.26
N ALA A 162 -1.67 2.95 18.86
CA ALA A 162 -0.32 3.19 19.32
C ALA A 162 0.18 4.59 18.94
N GLN A 163 -0.05 5.03 17.71
CA GLN A 163 0.29 6.38 17.25
C GLN A 163 -0.43 7.47 18.08
N HIS A 164 -1.70 7.27 18.40
CA HIS A 164 -2.43 8.23 19.22
C HIS A 164 -1.87 8.30 20.64
N ALA A 165 -1.75 7.16 21.32
CA ALA A 165 -1.31 7.11 22.71
C ALA A 165 0.16 7.54 22.89
N VAL A 166 1.05 7.12 21.98
CA VAL A 166 2.48 7.30 22.14
C VAL A 166 2.94 8.62 21.52
N VAL A 167 2.55 8.89 20.27
CA VAL A 167 3.04 10.06 19.54
C VAL A 167 2.26 11.32 19.95
N ARG A 168 0.93 11.24 20.01
CA ARG A 168 0.08 12.40 20.30
C ARG A 168 0.04 12.78 21.78
N GLU A 169 -0.15 11.79 22.66
CA GLU A 169 -0.34 12.05 24.10
C GLU A 169 0.98 12.07 24.87
N ALA A 170 1.91 11.14 24.56
CA ALA A 170 3.19 11.03 25.24
C ALA A 170 4.36 11.73 24.54
N ASN A 171 4.12 12.35 23.35
CA ASN A 171 5.06 13.19 22.62
C ASN A 171 6.36 12.50 22.18
N TYR A 172 6.29 11.21 21.83
CA TYR A 172 7.35 10.49 21.14
C TYR A 172 7.30 10.73 19.63
N ASP A 173 8.41 10.48 18.93
CA ASP A 173 8.47 10.63 17.45
C ASP A 173 7.73 9.49 16.73
N GLU A 174 7.76 8.25 17.30
CA GLU A 174 7.17 7.08 16.70
C GLU A 174 6.78 6.05 17.77
N ALA A 175 5.84 5.14 17.45
CA ALA A 175 5.42 4.04 18.31
C ALA A 175 6.07 2.71 17.88
N LEU A 176 6.52 1.92 18.85
CA LEU A 176 6.93 0.53 18.66
C LEU A 176 5.94 -0.38 19.38
N TYR A 177 5.35 -1.37 18.65
CA TYR A 177 4.39 -2.35 19.14
C TYR A 177 4.57 -3.69 18.45
#